data_80773121008deaf90bfbcb7bb853704e
#
_entry.id   80773121008deaf90bfbcb7bb853704e
#
_cell.length_a   1.000
_cell.length_b   1.000
_cell.length_c   1.000
_cell.angle_alpha   90.00
_cell.angle_beta   90.00
_cell.angle_gamma   90.00
#
_symmetry.space_group_name_H-M   'P 1'
#
loop_
_entity.id
_entity.type
_entity.pdbx_description
1 polymer ?
#
loop_
_entity_poly.entity_id
_entity_poly.type
_entity_poly.pdbx_seq_one_letter_code
_entity_poly.pdbx_strand_id
1 'polypeptide(L)'
;MQVLEALFRWIHVVAGIIWIGHLYFFNFVNVPFQGTMDGETKKKVNPELLPRALFWFRWGAAWTWVSGILLLALVFYHGWAGGNLFDAGTEVSTPAALAMIAVNLLGFLVYDVLVKQEFAKNLTTLFVVGLILVAAVAIGDVFVGGFGYRGTMIHTGAMFGTIMAFNVWFRIWPSQKKIIAAVQGGTPPDASLVALAGTRSKHNTYLSVPLVWMMIDAHTTSFALLAGIPGYVWAVVMTGIGWWFVSMFYRQSVKDNTKAF
;
A
#
# COMPACT_ATOMS: atom_id res chain seq x y z
N MET A 1 -17.56 -13.98 17.86
CA MET A 1 -17.13 -12.86 16.97
C MET A 1 -15.88 -12.17 17.52
N GLN A 2 -15.87 -11.63 18.74
CA GLN A 2 -14.72 -10.90 19.31
C GLN A 2 -13.39 -11.67 19.29
N VAL A 3 -13.40 -12.98 19.61
CA VAL A 3 -12.18 -13.82 19.55
C VAL A 3 -11.63 -13.95 18.14
N LEU A 4 -12.49 -14.14 17.13
CA LEU A 4 -12.07 -14.22 15.73
C LEU A 4 -11.51 -12.87 15.25
N GLU A 5 -12.15 -11.78 15.63
CA GLU A 5 -11.66 -10.44 15.33
C GLU A 5 -10.26 -10.21 15.94
N ALA A 6 -10.06 -10.57 17.20
CA ALA A 6 -8.76 -10.43 17.87
C ALA A 6 -7.68 -11.26 17.17
N LEU A 7 -7.99 -12.52 16.79
CA LEU A 7 -7.05 -13.38 16.07
C LEU A 7 -6.70 -12.81 14.69
N PHE A 8 -7.69 -12.37 13.90
CA PHE A 8 -7.41 -11.78 12.59
C PHE A 8 -6.67 -10.45 12.69
N ARG A 9 -6.94 -9.61 13.69
CA ARG A 9 -6.15 -8.39 13.96
C ARG A 9 -4.70 -8.73 14.26
N TRP A 10 -4.47 -9.73 15.10
CA TRP A 10 -3.11 -10.17 15.41
C TRP A 10 -2.37 -10.68 14.16
N ILE A 11 -2.99 -11.57 13.37
CA ILE A 11 -2.42 -12.06 12.11
C ILE A 11 -2.14 -10.90 11.16
N HIS A 12 -3.10 -9.98 11.00
CA HIS A 12 -2.98 -8.83 10.11
C HIS A 12 -1.81 -7.92 10.48
N VAL A 13 -1.65 -7.61 11.76
CA VAL A 13 -0.57 -6.75 12.25
C VAL A 13 0.78 -7.44 12.09
N VAL A 14 0.92 -8.72 12.48
CA VAL A 14 2.19 -9.46 12.36
C VAL A 14 2.58 -9.61 10.88
N ALA A 15 1.66 -9.99 10.02
CA ALA A 15 1.91 -10.10 8.58
C ALA A 15 2.25 -8.72 7.97
N GLY A 16 1.57 -7.67 8.41
CA GLY A 16 1.82 -6.28 8.01
C GLY A 16 3.22 -5.80 8.38
N ILE A 17 3.69 -6.10 9.60
CA ILE A 17 5.05 -5.80 10.04
C ILE A 17 6.08 -6.49 9.15
N ILE A 18 5.87 -7.77 8.85
CA ILE A 18 6.75 -8.53 7.95
C ILE A 18 6.75 -7.89 6.55
N TRP A 19 5.58 -7.59 6.00
CA TRP A 19 5.44 -7.02 4.67
C TRP A 19 6.08 -5.64 4.54
N ILE A 20 5.68 -4.69 5.40
CA ILE A 20 6.16 -3.30 5.35
C ILE A 20 7.65 -3.22 5.72
N GLY A 21 8.09 -4.03 6.68
CA GLY A 21 9.52 -4.10 7.04
C GLY A 21 10.40 -4.54 5.85
N HIS A 22 9.98 -5.56 5.08
CA HIS A 22 10.69 -5.96 3.87
C HIS A 22 10.59 -4.92 2.75
N LEU A 23 9.45 -4.21 2.61
CA LEU A 23 9.33 -3.11 1.66
C LEU A 23 10.37 -2.01 1.93
N TYR A 24 10.51 -1.62 3.19
CA TYR A 24 11.48 -0.60 3.60
C TYR A 24 12.92 -1.10 3.50
N PHE A 25 13.17 -2.36 3.86
CA PHE A 25 14.46 -3.00 3.61
C PHE A 25 14.85 -2.93 2.13
N PHE A 26 13.97 -3.31 1.22
CA PHE A 26 14.28 -3.26 -0.21
C PHE A 26 14.59 -1.85 -0.70
N ASN A 27 13.77 -0.86 -0.30
CA ASN A 27 13.85 0.49 -0.87
C ASN A 27 14.88 1.39 -0.17
N PHE A 28 15.07 1.25 1.14
CA PHE A 28 15.91 2.17 1.91
C PHE A 28 17.28 1.57 2.31
N VAL A 29 17.41 0.25 2.26
CA VAL A 29 18.66 -0.44 2.62
C VAL A 29 19.23 -1.15 1.40
N ASN A 30 18.51 -2.10 0.82
CA ASN A 30 19.04 -2.96 -0.24
C ASN A 30 19.35 -2.17 -1.53
N VAL A 31 18.50 -1.25 -1.98
CA VAL A 31 18.75 -0.48 -3.20
C VAL A 31 20.02 0.39 -3.07
N PRO A 32 20.22 1.20 -2.02
CA PRO A 32 21.48 1.90 -1.82
C PRO A 32 22.70 0.97 -1.70
N PHE A 33 22.56 -0.12 -0.94
CA PHE A 33 23.63 -1.12 -0.78
C PHE A 33 24.03 -1.77 -2.11
N GLN A 34 23.06 -2.08 -2.98
CA GLN A 34 23.32 -2.58 -4.33
C GLN A 34 24.17 -1.60 -5.16
N GLY A 35 24.05 -0.30 -4.91
CA GLY A 35 24.87 0.73 -5.56
C GLY A 35 26.36 0.68 -5.19
N THR A 36 26.72 0.12 -4.02
CA THR A 36 28.10 0.03 -3.55
C THR A 36 28.82 -1.25 -3.99
N MET A 37 28.10 -2.27 -4.46
CA MET A 37 28.67 -3.55 -4.90
C MET A 37 29.09 -3.51 -6.36
N ASP A 38 30.22 -4.16 -6.66
CA ASP A 38 30.62 -4.48 -8.03
C ASP A 38 29.75 -5.61 -8.64
N GLY A 39 29.93 -5.84 -9.95
CA GLY A 39 29.12 -6.83 -10.67
C GLY A 39 29.32 -8.27 -10.19
N GLU A 40 30.52 -8.66 -9.80
CA GLU A 40 30.81 -10.02 -9.34
C GLU A 40 30.23 -10.27 -7.95
N THR A 41 30.31 -9.28 -7.06
CA THR A 41 29.66 -9.34 -5.75
C THR A 41 28.14 -9.45 -5.88
N LYS A 42 27.52 -8.67 -6.78
CA LYS A 42 26.07 -8.78 -7.06
C LYS A 42 25.66 -10.16 -7.53
N LYS A 43 26.43 -10.80 -8.40
CA LYS A 43 26.18 -12.17 -8.89
C LYS A 43 26.21 -13.21 -7.78
N LYS A 44 27.01 -13.01 -6.74
CA LYS A 44 27.10 -13.92 -5.58
C LYS A 44 26.01 -13.64 -4.55
N VAL A 45 25.76 -12.37 -4.21
CA VAL A 45 24.87 -11.96 -3.13
C VAL A 45 23.39 -12.04 -3.51
N ASN A 46 23.03 -11.53 -4.70
CA ASN A 46 21.62 -11.38 -5.07
C ASN A 46 20.85 -12.71 -5.19
N PRO A 47 21.39 -13.77 -5.80
CA PRO A 47 20.71 -15.06 -5.87
C PRO A 47 20.45 -15.72 -4.50
N GLU A 48 21.24 -15.35 -3.50
CA GLU A 48 21.12 -15.87 -2.14
C GLU A 48 20.18 -15.03 -1.26
N LEU A 49 20.35 -13.71 -1.28
CA LEU A 49 19.60 -12.79 -0.43
C LEU A 49 18.17 -12.59 -0.92
N LEU A 50 18.01 -12.23 -2.23
CA LEU A 50 16.74 -11.77 -2.73
C LEU A 50 15.63 -12.84 -2.69
N PRO A 51 15.85 -14.11 -3.03
CA PRO A 51 14.78 -15.11 -2.93
C PRO A 51 14.23 -15.28 -1.51
N ARG A 52 15.12 -15.23 -0.49
CA ARG A 52 14.75 -15.35 0.92
C ARG A 52 13.91 -14.15 1.37
N ALA A 53 14.39 -12.95 1.10
CA ALA A 53 13.67 -11.71 1.45
C ALA A 53 12.34 -11.57 0.69
N LEU A 54 12.30 -11.92 -0.61
CA LEU A 54 11.09 -11.90 -1.42
C LEU A 54 10.05 -12.95 -0.99
N PHE A 55 10.47 -14.07 -0.41
CA PHE A 55 9.56 -15.05 0.17
C PHE A 55 8.71 -14.40 1.28
N TRP A 56 9.35 -13.80 2.26
CA TRP A 56 8.66 -13.14 3.38
C TRP A 56 7.86 -11.92 2.93
N PHE A 57 8.42 -11.14 1.99
CA PHE A 57 7.75 -9.98 1.43
C PHE A 57 6.40 -10.32 0.78
N ARG A 58 6.38 -11.31 -0.12
CA ARG A 58 5.15 -11.67 -0.84
C ARG A 58 4.12 -12.36 0.05
N TRP A 59 4.56 -13.26 0.94
CA TRP A 59 3.63 -13.94 1.85
C TRP A 59 3.13 -13.02 2.94
N GLY A 60 3.97 -12.11 3.44
CA GLY A 60 3.52 -11.02 4.30
C GLY A 60 2.41 -10.19 3.64
N ALA A 61 2.60 -9.80 2.36
CA ALA A 61 1.59 -9.07 1.60
C ALA A 61 0.28 -9.87 1.44
N ALA A 62 0.36 -11.18 1.11
CA ALA A 62 -0.82 -12.03 0.94
C ALA A 62 -1.60 -12.18 2.25
N TRP A 63 -0.94 -12.55 3.34
CA TRP A 63 -1.59 -12.74 4.63
C TRP A 63 -2.15 -11.44 5.20
N THR A 64 -1.46 -10.31 5.01
CA THR A 64 -2.00 -9.00 5.39
C THR A 64 -3.28 -8.70 4.60
N TRP A 65 -3.28 -8.90 3.28
CA TRP A 65 -4.45 -8.62 2.45
C TRP A 65 -5.62 -9.55 2.81
N VAL A 66 -5.40 -10.86 2.89
CA VAL A 66 -6.45 -11.86 3.21
C VAL A 66 -7.06 -11.58 4.59
N SER A 67 -6.22 -11.39 5.62
CA SER A 67 -6.72 -11.08 6.96
C SER A 67 -7.41 -9.72 7.02
N GLY A 68 -6.97 -8.74 6.21
CA GLY A 68 -7.61 -7.43 6.05
C GLY A 68 -9.02 -7.54 5.47
N ILE A 69 -9.23 -8.34 4.42
CA ILE A 69 -10.57 -8.59 3.85
C ILE A 69 -11.48 -9.28 4.88
N LEU A 70 -10.96 -10.26 5.64
CA LEU A 70 -11.73 -10.90 6.70
C LEU A 70 -12.10 -9.92 7.81
N LEU A 71 -11.20 -9.00 8.18
CA LEU A 71 -11.49 -7.95 9.15
C LEU A 71 -12.52 -6.94 8.63
N LEU A 72 -12.47 -6.54 7.34
CA LEU A 72 -13.51 -5.72 6.75
C LEU A 72 -14.87 -6.40 6.87
N ALA A 73 -14.95 -7.69 6.53
CA ALA A 73 -16.19 -8.46 6.63
C ALA A 73 -16.71 -8.52 8.07
N LEU A 74 -15.83 -8.77 9.05
CA LEU A 74 -16.23 -8.93 10.45
C LEU A 74 -16.55 -7.61 11.15
N VAL A 75 -15.79 -6.54 10.87
CA VAL A 75 -15.85 -5.30 11.64
C VAL A 75 -16.75 -4.26 10.99
N PHE A 76 -16.75 -4.21 9.65
CA PHE A 76 -17.45 -3.16 8.89
C PHE A 76 -18.69 -3.65 8.17
N TYR A 77 -18.72 -4.91 7.70
CA TYR A 77 -19.86 -5.42 6.94
C TYR A 77 -20.81 -6.28 7.78
N HIS A 78 -20.30 -6.92 8.85
CA HIS A 78 -21.17 -7.66 9.76
C HIS A 78 -22.08 -6.70 10.53
N GLY A 79 -23.39 -6.93 10.42
CA GLY A 79 -24.41 -6.04 10.98
C GLY A 79 -24.74 -4.81 10.12
N TRP A 80 -24.20 -4.74 8.91
CA TRP A 80 -24.41 -3.75 7.85
C TRP A 80 -24.83 -2.35 8.35
N ALA A 81 -26.14 -2.07 8.49
CA ALA A 81 -26.66 -0.76 8.91
C ALA A 81 -26.36 -0.38 10.38
N GLY A 82 -26.04 -1.33 11.23
CA GLY A 82 -25.61 -1.10 12.63
C GLY A 82 -24.11 -1.27 12.84
N GLY A 83 -23.34 -1.45 11.73
CA GLY A 83 -21.89 -1.65 11.77
C GLY A 83 -21.09 -0.35 11.82
N ASN A 84 -19.78 -0.49 11.64
CA ASN A 84 -18.85 0.64 11.67
C ASN A 84 -18.67 1.36 10.32
N LEU A 85 -19.41 0.94 9.29
CA LEU A 85 -19.28 1.47 7.95
C LEU A 85 -19.94 2.84 7.79
N PHE A 86 -21.08 3.03 8.45
CA PHE A 86 -21.92 4.22 8.36
C PHE A 86 -21.99 4.95 9.69
N ASP A 87 -22.23 6.24 9.65
CA ASP A 87 -22.55 7.00 10.87
C ASP A 87 -24.01 6.77 11.28
N ALA A 88 -24.30 6.89 12.58
CA ALA A 88 -25.62 6.65 13.11
C ALA A 88 -26.67 7.58 12.46
N GLY A 89 -27.79 7.00 12.03
CA GLY A 89 -28.87 7.75 11.39
C GLY A 89 -28.68 8.04 9.91
N THR A 90 -27.60 7.54 9.28
CA THR A 90 -27.41 7.70 7.83
C THR A 90 -28.39 6.82 7.06
N GLU A 91 -29.15 7.40 6.14
CA GLU A 91 -29.91 6.64 5.15
C GLU A 91 -28.95 6.03 4.13
N VAL A 92 -28.98 4.70 4.00
CA VAL A 92 -28.00 3.96 3.21
C VAL A 92 -28.65 3.35 1.97
N SER A 93 -28.16 3.72 0.80
CA SER A 93 -28.43 2.98 -0.43
C SER A 93 -27.46 1.78 -0.53
N THR A 94 -27.97 0.57 -0.25
CA THR A 94 -27.13 -0.66 -0.32
C THR A 94 -26.43 -0.84 -1.66
N PRO A 95 -27.06 -0.65 -2.84
CA PRO A 95 -26.36 -0.74 -4.12
C PRO A 95 -25.22 0.28 -4.26
N ALA A 96 -25.43 1.52 -3.81
CA ALA A 96 -24.41 2.56 -3.88
C ALA A 96 -23.22 2.27 -2.95
N ALA A 97 -23.50 1.81 -1.73
CA ALA A 97 -22.45 1.40 -0.79
C ALA A 97 -21.64 0.22 -1.35
N LEU A 98 -22.28 -0.80 -1.91
CA LEU A 98 -21.58 -1.92 -2.56
C LEU A 98 -20.75 -1.47 -3.76
N ALA A 99 -21.25 -0.51 -4.55
CA ALA A 99 -20.47 0.06 -5.65
C ALA A 99 -19.21 0.76 -5.15
N MET A 100 -19.27 1.54 -4.06
CA MET A 100 -18.10 2.20 -3.50
C MET A 100 -17.11 1.21 -2.86
N ILE A 101 -17.58 0.15 -2.19
CA ILE A 101 -16.73 -0.96 -1.73
C ILE A 101 -15.98 -1.56 -2.92
N ALA A 102 -16.68 -1.83 -4.03
CA ALA A 102 -16.06 -2.39 -5.23
C ALA A 102 -15.04 -1.41 -5.84
N VAL A 103 -15.33 -0.11 -5.90
CA VAL A 103 -14.38 0.92 -6.38
C VAL A 103 -13.08 0.88 -5.57
N ASN A 104 -13.17 0.83 -4.25
CA ASN A 104 -12.00 0.77 -3.38
C ASN A 104 -11.20 -0.53 -3.57
N LEU A 105 -11.84 -1.69 -3.58
CA LEU A 105 -11.17 -2.99 -3.70
C LEU A 105 -10.64 -3.26 -5.12
N LEU A 106 -11.26 -2.69 -6.15
CA LEU A 106 -10.82 -2.81 -7.54
C LEU A 106 -9.89 -1.67 -7.99
N GLY A 107 -9.53 -0.75 -7.09
CA GLY A 107 -8.66 0.40 -7.36
C GLY A 107 -7.33 0.03 -8.02
N PHE A 108 -6.83 -1.19 -7.79
CA PHE A 108 -5.64 -1.69 -8.47
C PHE A 108 -5.79 -1.71 -10.00
N LEU A 109 -6.95 -2.02 -10.54
CA LEU A 109 -7.19 -2.09 -11.99
C LEU A 109 -7.01 -0.71 -12.63
N VAL A 110 -7.60 0.32 -12.02
CA VAL A 110 -7.45 1.71 -12.46
C VAL A 110 -6.00 2.15 -12.32
N TYR A 111 -5.39 1.94 -11.16
CA TYR A 111 -3.99 2.27 -10.91
C TYR A 111 -3.05 1.60 -11.92
N ASP A 112 -3.22 0.30 -12.21
CA ASP A 112 -2.33 -0.45 -13.13
C ASP A 112 -2.37 0.06 -14.57
N VAL A 113 -3.53 0.61 -15.00
CA VAL A 113 -3.67 1.28 -16.29
C VAL A 113 -3.01 2.67 -16.26
N LEU A 114 -3.27 3.46 -15.24
CA LEU A 114 -2.79 4.84 -15.13
C LEU A 114 -1.27 4.94 -15.10
N VAL A 115 -0.61 4.07 -14.32
CA VAL A 115 0.86 4.13 -14.19
C VAL A 115 1.63 3.65 -15.43
N LYS A 116 0.93 3.16 -16.45
CA LYS A 116 1.49 2.83 -17.78
C LYS A 116 1.41 4.01 -18.75
N GLN A 117 0.68 5.07 -18.41
CA GLN A 117 0.51 6.22 -19.25
C GLN A 117 1.77 7.11 -19.24
N GLU A 118 1.94 7.89 -20.32
CA GLU A 118 3.11 8.74 -20.51
C GLU A 118 3.28 9.77 -19.39
N PHE A 119 2.19 10.37 -18.92
CA PHE A 119 2.21 11.35 -17.83
C PHE A 119 2.74 10.77 -16.52
N ALA A 120 2.57 9.46 -16.30
CA ALA A 120 3.01 8.79 -15.06
C ALA A 120 4.54 8.68 -14.95
N LYS A 121 5.28 8.93 -16.03
CA LYS A 121 6.73 9.05 -16.00
C LYS A 121 7.20 10.29 -15.22
N ASN A 122 6.37 11.34 -15.20
CA ASN A 122 6.61 12.50 -14.34
C ASN A 122 6.01 12.25 -12.96
N LEU A 123 6.89 12.13 -11.95
CA LEU A 123 6.48 11.79 -10.58
C LEU A 123 5.55 12.86 -9.97
N THR A 124 5.78 14.14 -10.25
CA THR A 124 4.93 15.24 -9.76
C THR A 124 3.52 15.12 -10.35
N THR A 125 3.42 14.91 -11.66
CA THR A 125 2.12 14.74 -12.33
C THR A 125 1.39 13.50 -11.78
N LEU A 126 2.11 12.39 -11.59
CA LEU A 126 1.53 11.18 -11.01
C LEU A 126 1.00 11.42 -9.59
N PHE A 127 1.71 12.18 -8.76
CA PHE A 127 1.26 12.52 -7.40
C PHE A 127 0.02 13.43 -7.42
N VAL A 128 -0.01 14.43 -8.29
CA VAL A 128 -1.20 15.30 -8.41
C VAL A 128 -2.42 14.50 -8.86
N VAL A 129 -2.27 13.69 -9.91
CA VAL A 129 -3.36 12.82 -10.38
C VAL A 129 -3.77 11.83 -9.29
N GLY A 130 -2.81 11.26 -8.57
CA GLY A 130 -3.07 10.35 -7.45
C GLY A 130 -3.87 11.01 -6.33
N LEU A 131 -3.53 12.24 -5.92
CA LEU A 131 -4.29 12.99 -4.91
C LEU A 131 -5.72 13.31 -5.37
N ILE A 132 -5.88 13.68 -6.64
CA ILE A 132 -7.22 13.93 -7.22
C ILE A 132 -8.06 12.65 -7.17
N LEU A 133 -7.48 11.51 -7.50
CA LEU A 133 -8.20 10.22 -7.46
C LEU A 133 -8.54 9.80 -6.02
N VAL A 134 -7.63 9.99 -5.07
CA VAL A 134 -7.92 9.75 -3.65
C VAL A 134 -9.06 10.65 -3.17
N ALA A 135 -9.05 11.93 -3.55
CA ALA A 135 -10.13 12.85 -3.23
C ALA A 135 -11.46 12.40 -3.84
N ALA A 136 -11.46 12.02 -5.13
CA ALA A 136 -12.67 11.57 -5.82
C ALA A 136 -13.26 10.30 -5.17
N VAL A 137 -12.42 9.33 -4.81
CA VAL A 137 -12.89 8.10 -4.14
C VAL A 137 -13.39 8.41 -2.74
N ALA A 138 -12.64 9.16 -1.92
CA ALA A 138 -13.05 9.47 -0.55
C ALA A 138 -14.33 10.35 -0.49
N ILE A 139 -14.53 11.27 -1.44
CA ILE A 139 -15.76 12.02 -1.61
C ILE A 139 -16.90 11.08 -2.04
N GLY A 140 -16.64 10.17 -2.97
CA GLY A 140 -17.59 9.14 -3.40
C GLY A 140 -18.02 8.22 -2.25
N ASP A 141 -17.08 7.80 -1.40
CA ASP A 141 -17.35 6.99 -0.20
C ASP A 141 -18.40 7.68 0.70
N VAL A 142 -18.25 8.99 0.93
CA VAL A 142 -19.17 9.76 1.78
C VAL A 142 -20.50 10.04 1.08
N PHE A 143 -20.48 10.67 -0.11
CA PHE A 143 -21.69 11.23 -0.74
C PHE A 143 -22.45 10.24 -1.61
N VAL A 144 -21.79 9.20 -2.11
CA VAL A 144 -22.43 8.12 -2.91
C VAL A 144 -22.63 6.88 -2.04
N GLY A 145 -21.57 6.44 -1.37
CA GLY A 145 -21.59 5.24 -0.54
C GLY A 145 -22.26 5.41 0.82
N GLY A 146 -22.41 6.64 1.31
CA GLY A 146 -22.95 6.95 2.64
C GLY A 146 -22.01 6.56 3.78
N PHE A 147 -20.70 6.35 3.48
CA PHE A 147 -19.74 5.92 4.50
C PHE A 147 -19.52 7.02 5.55
N GLY A 148 -19.51 6.60 6.80
CA GLY A 148 -19.09 7.44 7.90
C GLY A 148 -17.56 7.64 7.90
N TYR A 149 -17.07 8.40 8.89
CA TYR A 149 -15.66 8.69 9.02
C TYR A 149 -14.77 7.43 8.99
N ARG A 150 -15.10 6.46 9.84
CA ARG A 150 -14.36 5.19 9.93
C ARG A 150 -14.42 4.39 8.64
N GLY A 151 -15.61 4.36 8.03
CA GLY A 151 -15.84 3.70 6.74
C GLY A 151 -14.95 4.26 5.65
N THR A 152 -14.89 5.59 5.50
CA THR A 152 -14.04 6.28 4.52
C THR A 152 -12.56 6.01 4.77
N MET A 153 -12.08 6.15 6.01
CA MET A 153 -10.67 5.89 6.34
C MET A 153 -10.24 4.47 6.03
N ILE A 154 -11.00 3.48 6.51
CA ILE A 154 -10.62 2.08 6.34
C ILE A 154 -10.67 1.66 4.87
N HIS A 155 -11.63 2.15 4.07
CA HIS A 155 -11.74 1.78 2.66
C HIS A 155 -10.67 2.44 1.80
N THR A 156 -10.36 3.72 2.02
CA THR A 156 -9.20 4.37 1.37
C THR A 156 -7.90 3.63 1.72
N GLY A 157 -7.71 3.23 2.98
CA GLY A 157 -6.59 2.40 3.40
C GLY A 157 -6.60 1.02 2.72
N ALA A 158 -7.75 0.35 2.63
CA ALA A 158 -7.89 -0.95 1.98
C ALA A 158 -7.62 -0.87 0.46
N MET A 159 -7.99 0.25 -0.19
CA MET A 159 -7.62 0.53 -1.58
C MET A 159 -6.10 0.58 -1.75
N PHE A 160 -5.39 1.32 -0.89
CA PHE A 160 -3.93 1.36 -0.93
C PHE A 160 -3.31 -0.02 -0.66
N GLY A 161 -3.80 -0.73 0.34
CA GLY A 161 -3.36 -2.08 0.67
C GLY A 161 -3.55 -3.06 -0.48
N THR A 162 -4.68 -2.99 -1.18
CA THR A 162 -4.97 -3.83 -2.36
C THR A 162 -4.05 -3.50 -3.53
N ILE A 163 -3.85 -2.21 -3.83
CA ILE A 163 -2.90 -1.77 -4.86
C ILE A 163 -1.50 -2.30 -4.54
N MET A 164 -1.06 -2.16 -3.30
CA MET A 164 0.27 -2.60 -2.87
C MET A 164 0.44 -4.12 -2.91
N ALA A 165 -0.52 -4.89 -2.40
CA ALA A 165 -0.47 -6.34 -2.39
C ALA A 165 -0.50 -6.90 -3.82
N PHE A 166 -1.34 -6.36 -4.69
CA PHE A 166 -1.45 -6.80 -6.08
C PHE A 166 -0.22 -6.39 -6.92
N ASN A 167 0.40 -5.24 -6.62
CA ASN A 167 1.72 -4.92 -7.17
C ASN A 167 2.76 -6.00 -6.81
N VAL A 168 2.78 -6.48 -5.56
CA VAL A 168 3.72 -7.53 -5.14
C VAL A 168 3.48 -8.81 -5.95
N TRP A 169 2.25 -9.29 -6.01
CA TRP A 169 1.93 -10.59 -6.61
C TRP A 169 1.90 -10.59 -8.12
N PHE A 170 1.43 -9.51 -8.76
CA PHE A 170 1.21 -9.49 -10.21
C PHE A 170 2.25 -8.70 -11.00
N ARG A 171 3.10 -7.91 -10.32
CA ARG A 171 4.12 -7.09 -11.01
C ARG A 171 5.53 -7.33 -10.46
N ILE A 172 5.75 -7.15 -9.17
CA ILE A 172 7.08 -7.21 -8.57
C ILE A 172 7.61 -8.64 -8.58
N TRP A 173 6.86 -9.57 -7.99
CA TRP A 173 7.31 -10.96 -7.85
C TRP A 173 7.57 -11.66 -9.19
N PRO A 174 6.68 -11.61 -10.21
CA PRO A 174 6.95 -12.22 -11.51
C PRO A 174 8.18 -11.63 -12.20
N SER A 175 8.40 -10.32 -12.08
CA SER A 175 9.59 -9.66 -12.63
C SER A 175 10.86 -10.10 -11.89
N GLN A 176 10.86 -10.11 -10.58
CA GLN A 176 12.00 -10.51 -9.76
C GLN A 176 12.41 -11.97 -9.99
N LYS A 177 11.45 -12.89 -10.20
CA LYS A 177 11.76 -14.28 -10.59
C LYS A 177 12.61 -14.34 -11.84
N LYS A 178 12.24 -13.60 -12.89
CA LYS A 178 12.96 -13.56 -14.16
C LYS A 178 14.33 -12.89 -14.02
N ILE A 179 14.41 -11.79 -13.26
CA ILE A 179 15.65 -11.08 -12.98
C ILE A 179 16.66 -12.00 -12.27
N ILE A 180 16.23 -12.68 -11.21
CA ILE A 180 17.09 -13.59 -10.44
C ILE A 180 17.54 -14.77 -11.31
N ALA A 181 16.64 -15.37 -12.09
CA ALA A 181 16.98 -16.47 -12.99
C ALA A 181 18.01 -16.05 -14.06
N ALA A 182 17.91 -14.85 -14.62
CA ALA A 182 18.88 -14.31 -15.57
C ALA A 182 20.27 -14.16 -14.91
N VAL A 183 20.34 -13.59 -13.70
CA VAL A 183 21.58 -13.43 -12.94
C VAL A 183 22.21 -14.78 -12.62
N GLN A 184 21.41 -15.76 -12.18
CA GLN A 184 21.87 -17.14 -11.92
C GLN A 184 22.39 -17.82 -13.19
N GLY A 185 21.76 -17.57 -14.34
CA GLY A 185 22.19 -18.07 -15.66
C GLY A 185 23.37 -17.30 -16.27
N GLY A 186 23.94 -16.31 -15.56
CA GLY A 186 25.08 -15.53 -16.04
C GLY A 186 24.71 -14.52 -17.15
N THR A 187 23.42 -14.26 -17.41
CA THR A 187 22.95 -13.31 -18.40
C THR A 187 22.47 -12.01 -17.74
N PRO A 188 22.63 -10.85 -18.43
CA PRO A 188 22.08 -9.60 -17.92
C PRO A 188 20.56 -9.66 -17.84
N PRO A 189 19.93 -9.19 -16.73
CA PRO A 189 18.50 -9.15 -16.61
C PRO A 189 17.88 -8.14 -17.58
N ASP A 190 16.64 -8.40 -18.01
CA ASP A 190 15.86 -7.48 -18.84
C ASP A 190 15.63 -6.15 -18.09
N ALA A 191 16.12 -5.05 -18.67
CA ALA A 191 16.03 -3.71 -18.09
C ALA A 191 14.57 -3.26 -17.88
N SER A 192 13.64 -3.70 -18.72
CA SER A 192 12.22 -3.37 -18.56
C SER A 192 11.61 -4.01 -17.32
N LEU A 193 11.99 -5.23 -16.99
CA LEU A 193 11.55 -5.93 -15.77
C LEU A 193 12.16 -5.31 -14.51
N VAL A 194 13.43 -4.89 -14.59
CA VAL A 194 14.09 -4.18 -13.49
C VAL A 194 13.39 -2.85 -13.22
N ALA A 195 13.11 -2.07 -14.26
CA ALA A 195 12.40 -0.81 -14.17
C ALA A 195 10.97 -1.00 -13.62
N LEU A 196 10.23 -2.00 -14.12
CA LEU A 196 8.87 -2.32 -13.65
C LEU A 196 8.86 -2.67 -12.16
N ALA A 197 9.70 -3.60 -11.73
CA ALA A 197 9.75 -4.03 -10.33
C ALA A 197 10.15 -2.86 -9.41
N GLY A 198 11.16 -2.07 -9.80
CA GLY A 198 11.62 -0.91 -9.04
C GLY A 198 10.54 0.17 -8.91
N THR A 199 9.89 0.54 -10.02
CA THR A 199 8.83 1.55 -10.03
C THR A 199 7.65 1.13 -9.14
N ARG A 200 7.18 -0.13 -9.28
CA ARG A 200 6.06 -0.63 -8.48
C ARG A 200 6.40 -0.73 -6.99
N SER A 201 7.64 -1.14 -6.66
CA SER A 201 8.12 -1.15 -5.27
C SER A 201 8.19 0.27 -4.69
N LYS A 202 8.69 1.24 -5.46
CA LYS A 202 8.71 2.65 -5.06
C LYS A 202 7.30 3.20 -4.81
N HIS A 203 6.33 2.92 -5.69
CA HIS A 203 4.93 3.32 -5.48
C HIS A 203 4.35 2.69 -4.22
N ASN A 204 4.59 1.41 -3.97
CA ASN A 204 4.18 0.75 -2.72
C ASN A 204 4.74 1.48 -1.49
N THR A 205 6.00 1.93 -1.54
CA THR A 205 6.60 2.67 -0.44
C THR A 205 5.88 3.99 -0.19
N TYR A 206 5.51 4.74 -1.25
CA TYR A 206 4.72 5.96 -1.10
C TYR A 206 3.31 5.71 -0.55
N LEU A 207 2.67 4.61 -0.93
CA LEU A 207 1.33 4.27 -0.43
C LEU A 207 1.35 3.74 1.02
N SER A 208 2.48 3.19 1.49
CA SER A 208 2.55 2.50 2.79
C SER A 208 2.36 3.42 3.99
N VAL A 209 2.93 4.62 3.97
CA VAL A 209 2.84 5.54 5.12
C VAL A 209 1.43 6.07 5.32
N PRO A 210 0.74 6.62 4.29
CA PRO A 210 -0.66 7.00 4.46
C PRO A 210 -1.57 5.80 4.75
N LEU A 211 -1.30 4.61 4.19
CA LEU A 211 -2.02 3.38 4.53
C LEU A 211 -1.99 3.11 6.03
N VAL A 212 -0.78 3.11 6.63
CA VAL A 212 -0.62 2.84 8.07
C VAL A 212 -1.39 3.86 8.91
N TRP A 213 -1.34 5.14 8.53
CA TRP A 213 -2.11 6.18 9.22
C TRP A 213 -3.62 5.90 9.14
N MET A 214 -4.15 5.60 7.95
CA MET A 214 -5.59 5.32 7.76
C MET A 214 -6.04 4.10 8.55
N MET A 215 -5.22 3.05 8.64
CA MET A 215 -5.52 1.87 9.46
C MET A 215 -5.59 2.21 10.95
N ILE A 216 -4.70 3.05 11.44
CA ILE A 216 -4.69 3.47 12.85
C ILE A 216 -5.89 4.40 13.12
N ASP A 217 -6.09 5.42 12.31
CA ASP A 217 -7.09 6.45 12.56
C ASP A 217 -8.53 5.93 12.40
N ALA A 218 -8.78 4.97 11.51
CA ALA A 218 -10.06 4.28 11.41
C ALA A 218 -10.49 3.59 12.73
N HIS A 219 -9.54 3.30 13.62
CA HIS A 219 -9.81 2.69 14.92
C HIS A 219 -9.79 3.68 16.08
N THR A 220 -8.93 4.71 16.04
CA THR A 220 -8.81 5.71 17.10
C THR A 220 -9.78 6.87 16.92
N THR A 221 -10.18 7.17 15.70
CA THR A 221 -11.04 8.30 15.32
C THR A 221 -10.60 9.66 15.86
N SER A 222 -9.30 9.78 16.17
CA SER A 222 -8.76 10.97 16.84
C SER A 222 -8.94 12.24 16.03
N PHE A 223 -8.87 12.13 14.71
CA PHE A 223 -9.03 13.25 13.78
C PHE A 223 -10.50 13.53 13.42
N ALA A 224 -11.42 12.61 13.67
CA ALA A 224 -12.86 12.82 13.43
C ALA A 224 -13.43 14.01 14.22
N LEU A 225 -12.88 14.28 15.40
CA LEU A 225 -13.32 15.34 16.30
C LEU A 225 -12.59 16.67 16.07
N LEU A 226 -11.55 16.70 15.22
CA LEU A 226 -10.76 17.90 14.96
C LEU A 226 -11.51 18.88 14.06
N ALA A 227 -11.95 19.99 14.63
CA ALA A 227 -12.45 21.17 13.92
C ALA A 227 -13.58 20.93 12.90
N GLY A 228 -14.35 19.84 13.02
CA GLY A 228 -15.43 19.52 12.06
C GLY A 228 -14.95 19.22 10.63
N ILE A 229 -13.67 18.89 10.45
CA ILE A 229 -13.09 18.59 9.13
C ILE A 229 -13.56 17.19 8.69
N PRO A 230 -14.18 17.08 7.51
CA PRO A 230 -14.69 15.80 7.01
C PRO A 230 -13.57 14.77 6.76
N GLY A 231 -13.90 13.48 6.90
CA GLY A 231 -12.95 12.37 6.70
C GLY A 231 -12.29 12.37 5.33
N TYR A 232 -13.02 12.70 4.25
CA TYR A 232 -12.45 12.78 2.91
C TYR A 232 -11.34 13.84 2.78
N VAL A 233 -11.40 14.92 3.55
CA VAL A 233 -10.30 15.91 3.59
C VAL A 233 -9.08 15.34 4.26
N TRP A 234 -9.27 14.67 5.42
CA TRP A 234 -8.18 14.00 6.11
C TRP A 234 -7.53 12.89 5.27
N ALA A 235 -8.31 12.14 4.50
CA ALA A 235 -7.76 11.12 3.59
C ALA A 235 -6.77 11.73 2.59
N VAL A 236 -7.10 12.88 2.00
CA VAL A 236 -6.23 13.59 1.05
C VAL A 236 -5.02 14.22 1.73
N VAL A 237 -5.24 14.96 2.82
CA VAL A 237 -4.18 15.66 3.56
C VAL A 237 -3.11 14.68 4.06
N MET A 238 -3.55 13.58 4.68
CA MET A 238 -2.64 12.59 5.24
C MET A 238 -1.97 11.72 4.17
N THR A 239 -2.60 11.58 3.00
CA THR A 239 -1.90 11.00 1.84
C THR A 239 -0.75 11.90 1.39
N GLY A 240 -0.97 13.21 1.26
CA GLY A 240 0.07 14.18 0.90
C GLY A 240 1.20 14.24 1.92
N ILE A 241 0.87 14.31 3.22
CA ILE A 241 1.84 14.26 4.31
C ILE A 241 2.65 12.96 4.29
N GLY A 242 1.99 11.82 4.13
CA GLY A 242 2.66 10.51 4.04
C GLY A 242 3.64 10.45 2.88
N TRP A 243 3.28 10.98 1.72
CA TRP A 243 4.19 11.06 0.56
C TRP A 243 5.38 11.97 0.80
N TRP A 244 5.16 13.09 1.50
CA TRP A 244 6.25 13.97 1.91
C TRP A 244 7.24 13.25 2.84
N PHE A 245 6.75 12.51 3.87
CA PHE A 245 7.60 11.69 4.73
C PHE A 245 8.41 10.66 3.94
N VAL A 246 7.78 9.92 3.03
CA VAL A 246 8.48 8.95 2.18
C VAL A 246 9.56 9.62 1.34
N SER A 247 9.30 10.81 0.80
CA SER A 247 10.32 11.55 0.06
C SER A 247 11.53 11.93 0.93
N MET A 248 11.32 12.25 2.21
CA MET A 248 12.40 12.47 3.17
C MET A 248 13.18 11.18 3.45
N PHE A 249 12.50 10.05 3.61
CA PHE A 249 13.16 8.75 3.81
C PHE A 249 14.05 8.38 2.61
N TYR A 250 13.58 8.58 1.38
CA TYR A 250 14.40 8.38 0.19
C TYR A 250 15.61 9.30 0.14
N ARG A 251 15.45 10.59 0.50
CA ARG A 251 16.59 11.53 0.58
C ARG A 251 17.62 11.10 1.64
N GLN A 252 17.16 10.52 2.74
CA GLN A 252 18.06 10.02 3.78
C GLN A 252 18.73 8.72 3.39
N SER A 253 18.03 7.80 2.70
CA SER A 253 18.54 6.48 2.35
C SER A 253 19.72 6.51 1.35
N VAL A 254 19.82 7.56 0.52
CA VAL A 254 20.94 7.71 -0.42
C VAL A 254 22.18 8.38 0.17
N LYS A 255 22.11 8.88 1.42
CA LYS A 255 23.27 9.38 2.13
C LYS A 255 24.12 8.21 2.63
N ASP A 256 25.43 8.43 2.71
CA ASP A 256 26.34 7.43 3.30
C ASP A 256 26.15 7.40 4.83
N ASN A 257 25.22 6.53 5.26
CA ASN A 257 24.91 6.37 6.68
C ASN A 257 25.91 5.43 7.40
N THR A 258 26.85 4.80 6.67
CA THR A 258 27.85 3.89 7.27
C THR A 258 28.90 4.64 8.07
N LYS A 259 29.11 5.93 7.78
CA LYS A 259 30.05 6.81 8.50
C LYS A 259 29.60 7.17 9.93
N ALA A 260 28.39 6.76 10.33
CA ALA A 260 27.89 6.97 11.69
C ALA A 260 28.35 5.87 12.66
N PHE A 261 29.01 4.83 12.15
CA PHE A 261 29.57 3.70 12.86
C PHE A 261 31.10 3.64 12.63
#